data_51a7d2d0c7380336150353982caf14c7
#
_entry.id   51a7d2d0c7380336150353982caf14c7
#
_cell.length_a   1.000
_cell.length_b   1.000
_cell.length_c   1.000
_cell.angle_alpha   90.00
_cell.angle_beta   90.00
_cell.angle_gamma   90.00
#
_symmetry.space_group_name_H-M   'P 1'
#
loop_
_entity.id
_entity.type
_entity.pdbx_description
1 polymer ?
#
loop_
_entity_poly.entity_id
_entity_poly.type
_entity_poly.pdbx_seq_one_letter_code
_entity_poly.pdbx_strand_id
1 'polypeptide(L)'
;MSNRDVDLGVNPLEDIHSEAAIAYQEQRYENIRNFVRTNSDYYIRNFDKIGASAKFTATFNFMAGLFGPIWFGARGLWSWALPFLILEAVGFVQIARGLFGDLANDAMMRIASIEGTLELRRKQLAAALESNSDKIDVYRRTVESLEANIGGIRAEAQAMASEGPMIALTGFILLIAVKLIQSIVANWALEGRFSEWLSDGEIRSGMPLSHMVFSSVFMVIIVSTAMVHYSFPGSFSVLGSFPTDPDIRLVSIDSVEAFFNWAVLNGDALFDAITYFIRVVLDTLELVFVS
;
A
#
# COMPACT_ATOMS: atom_id res chain seq x y z
N MET A 1 -28.38 73.57 32.25
CA MET A 1 -28.84 72.78 31.07
C MET A 1 -27.63 72.14 30.48
N SER A 2 -27.45 70.84 30.72
CA SER A 2 -26.28 70.07 30.31
C SER A 2 -26.62 69.38 29.01
N ASN A 3 -25.96 69.81 27.94
CA ASN A 3 -25.93 69.05 26.66
C ASN A 3 -25.02 67.82 26.85
N ARG A 4 -25.60 66.64 26.89
CA ARG A 4 -24.88 65.41 26.68
C ARG A 4 -24.86 65.16 25.18
N ASP A 5 -23.78 65.54 24.57
CA ASP A 5 -23.44 65.01 23.25
C ASP A 5 -23.16 63.50 23.40
N VAL A 6 -24.11 62.69 23.04
CA VAL A 6 -23.91 61.23 22.86
C VAL A 6 -23.19 61.08 21.51
N ASP A 7 -21.88 61.08 21.59
CA ASP A 7 -21.04 60.70 20.47
C ASP A 7 -21.21 59.19 20.29
N LEU A 8 -22.17 58.81 19.44
CA LEU A 8 -22.28 57.43 18.91
C LEU A 8 -21.25 57.30 17.81
N GLY A 9 -19.99 57.13 18.25
CA GLY A 9 -18.86 56.90 17.33
C GLY A 9 -18.90 55.56 16.63
N VAL A 10 -20.01 55.24 16.00
CA VAL A 10 -20.12 54.12 15.08
C VAL A 10 -19.71 54.67 13.71
N ASN A 11 -18.52 54.27 13.27
CA ASN A 11 -18.04 54.59 11.94
C ASN A 11 -18.81 53.70 10.93
N PRO A 12 -19.70 54.23 10.10
CA PRO A 12 -20.54 53.46 9.19
C PRO A 12 -19.74 52.65 8.17
N LEU A 13 -18.47 52.99 7.93
CA LEU A 13 -17.59 52.26 7.07
C LEU A 13 -17.03 51.00 7.77
N GLU A 14 -16.82 51.01 9.09
CA GLU A 14 -16.41 49.83 9.83
C GLU A 14 -17.53 48.78 9.93
N ASP A 15 -18.79 49.22 10.06
CA ASP A 15 -19.94 48.30 10.08
C ASP A 15 -20.15 47.62 8.74
N ILE A 16 -20.05 48.38 7.60
CA ILE A 16 -20.17 47.79 6.25
C ILE A 16 -19.06 46.77 6.02
N HIS A 17 -17.82 47.04 6.43
CA HIS A 17 -16.72 46.11 6.30
C HIS A 17 -16.91 44.88 7.20
N SER A 18 -17.48 45.03 8.40
CA SER A 18 -17.75 43.92 9.30
C SER A 18 -18.87 42.99 8.76
N GLU A 19 -19.97 43.57 8.29
CA GLU A 19 -21.08 42.81 7.68
C GLU A 19 -20.64 42.05 6.42
N ALA A 20 -19.89 42.70 5.54
CA ALA A 20 -19.37 42.06 4.32
C ALA A 20 -18.39 40.88 4.68
N ALA A 21 -17.55 41.06 5.69
CA ALA A 21 -16.65 40.01 6.16
C ALA A 21 -17.41 38.83 6.77
N ILE A 22 -18.46 39.10 7.55
CA ILE A 22 -19.32 38.06 8.13
C ILE A 22 -20.03 37.28 6.99
N ALA A 23 -20.63 37.97 6.05
CA ALA A 23 -21.32 37.36 4.90
C ALA A 23 -20.36 36.50 4.07
N TYR A 24 -19.13 36.94 3.84
CA TYR A 24 -18.10 36.16 3.15
C TYR A 24 -17.73 34.89 3.94
N GLN A 25 -17.58 34.96 5.25
CA GLN A 25 -17.30 33.77 6.08
C GLN A 25 -18.45 32.78 6.08
N GLU A 26 -19.69 33.24 6.18
CA GLU A 26 -20.88 32.39 6.11
C GLU A 26 -20.95 31.66 4.76
N GLN A 27 -20.76 32.40 3.66
CA GLN A 27 -20.71 31.81 2.31
C GLN A 27 -19.60 30.78 2.17
N ARG A 28 -18.41 31.05 2.73
CA ARG A 28 -17.30 30.11 2.71
C ARG A 28 -17.63 28.85 3.50
N TYR A 29 -18.26 28.97 4.66
CA TYR A 29 -18.65 27.81 5.49
C TYR A 29 -19.74 26.99 4.79
N GLU A 30 -20.67 27.61 4.13
CA GLU A 30 -21.67 26.91 3.33
C GLU A 30 -21.03 26.17 2.16
N ASN A 31 -20.10 26.78 1.45
CA ASN A 31 -19.33 26.12 0.41
C ASN A 31 -18.54 24.92 0.93
N ILE A 32 -17.90 25.02 2.10
CA ILE A 32 -17.21 23.88 2.73
C ILE A 32 -18.20 22.76 3.04
N ARG A 33 -19.38 23.07 3.63
CA ARG A 33 -20.43 22.05 3.90
C ARG A 33 -20.86 21.33 2.64
N ASN A 34 -21.08 22.08 1.57
CA ASN A 34 -21.49 21.54 0.26
C ASN A 34 -20.40 20.69 -0.37
N PHE A 35 -19.13 21.04 -0.19
CA PHE A 35 -18.00 20.30 -0.71
C PHE A 35 -17.75 19.01 0.07
N VAL A 36 -17.63 19.06 1.40
CA VAL A 36 -17.26 17.88 2.21
C VAL A 36 -18.43 16.96 2.50
N ARG A 37 -19.65 17.47 2.57
CA ARG A 37 -20.94 16.81 2.84
C ARG A 37 -21.07 16.12 4.19
N THR A 38 -19.97 15.65 4.77
CA THR A 38 -19.94 14.93 6.05
C THR A 38 -18.92 15.55 6.99
N ASN A 39 -19.24 15.58 8.29
CA ASN A 39 -18.36 16.13 9.35
C ASN A 39 -17.86 17.55 9.05
N SER A 40 -18.75 18.40 8.54
CA SER A 40 -18.42 19.73 8.02
C SER A 40 -17.75 20.64 9.07
N ASP A 41 -18.18 20.59 10.33
CA ASP A 41 -17.61 21.43 11.40
C ASP A 41 -16.15 21.11 11.69
N TYR A 42 -15.76 19.83 11.54
CA TYR A 42 -14.36 19.43 11.63
C TYR A 42 -13.54 20.05 10.49
N TYR A 43 -14.04 20.00 9.25
CA TYR A 43 -13.34 20.55 8.09
C TYR A 43 -13.32 22.08 8.10
N ILE A 44 -14.39 22.74 8.50
CA ILE A 44 -14.41 24.21 8.65
C ILE A 44 -13.26 24.64 9.57
N ARG A 45 -13.16 24.07 10.78
CA ARG A 45 -12.10 24.42 11.72
C ARG A 45 -10.67 24.15 11.18
N ASN A 46 -10.50 23.10 10.43
CA ASN A 46 -9.17 22.76 9.88
C ASN A 46 -8.82 23.61 8.66
N PHE A 47 -9.78 23.86 7.76
CA PHE A 47 -9.57 24.72 6.59
C PHE A 47 -9.33 26.18 7.00
N ASP A 48 -9.96 26.66 8.05
CA ASP A 48 -9.68 27.99 8.61
C ASP A 48 -8.25 28.08 9.17
N LYS A 49 -7.79 27.05 9.88
CA LYS A 49 -6.39 26.99 10.35
C LYS A 49 -5.39 26.96 9.21
N ILE A 50 -5.68 26.19 8.15
CA ILE A 50 -4.82 26.08 6.96
C ILE A 50 -4.81 27.40 6.19
N GLY A 51 -6.00 27.97 5.91
CA GLY A 51 -6.14 29.22 5.17
C GLY A 51 -5.60 30.46 5.89
N ALA A 52 -5.55 30.45 7.21
CA ALA A 52 -4.95 31.53 8.01
C ALA A 52 -3.42 31.54 7.97
N SER A 53 -2.78 30.51 7.43
CA SER A 53 -1.33 30.37 7.42
C SER A 53 -0.79 30.35 5.99
N ALA A 54 0.24 31.17 5.74
CA ALA A 54 0.98 31.13 4.47
C ALA A 54 1.93 29.90 4.37
N LYS A 55 2.09 29.14 5.46
CA LYS A 55 2.95 27.95 5.53
C LYS A 55 2.09 26.71 5.76
N PHE A 56 2.70 25.55 5.47
CA PHE A 56 2.08 24.26 5.79
C PHE A 56 1.65 24.23 7.27
N THR A 57 0.37 23.97 7.50
CA THR A 57 -0.20 23.84 8.83
C THR A 57 -0.62 22.40 9.04
N ALA A 58 0.09 21.72 9.94
CA ALA A 58 -0.21 20.34 10.29
C ALA A 58 -1.57 20.25 11.01
N THR A 59 -2.46 19.45 10.46
CA THR A 59 -3.74 19.10 11.09
C THR A 59 -3.92 17.59 11.02
N PHE A 60 -4.59 16.99 11.99
CA PHE A 60 -4.65 15.55 12.09
C PHE A 60 -6.01 15.03 11.59
N ASN A 61 -5.99 14.13 10.59
CA ASN A 61 -7.19 13.46 10.07
C ASN A 61 -7.08 11.95 10.34
N PHE A 62 -7.74 11.51 11.40
CA PHE A 62 -7.72 10.10 11.81
C PHE A 62 -8.22 9.16 10.71
N MET A 63 -9.31 9.53 10.02
CA MET A 63 -9.88 8.69 8.95
C MET A 63 -8.94 8.52 7.76
N ALA A 64 -8.21 9.57 7.41
CA ALA A 64 -7.19 9.48 6.36
C ALA A 64 -6.01 8.59 6.78
N GLY A 65 -5.59 8.64 8.03
CA GLY A 65 -4.58 7.73 8.55
C GLY A 65 -5.04 6.28 8.59
N LEU A 66 -6.27 6.02 9.02
CA LEU A 66 -6.81 4.67 9.12
C LEU A 66 -7.00 4.03 7.74
N PHE A 67 -7.72 4.72 6.84
CA PHE A 67 -8.06 4.20 5.52
C PHE A 67 -7.01 4.49 4.44
N GLY A 68 -6.08 5.41 4.72
CA GLY A 68 -4.95 5.70 3.84
C GLY A 68 -5.34 6.02 2.39
N PRO A 69 -4.72 5.32 1.42
CA PRO A 69 -4.95 5.56 0.00
C PRO A 69 -6.42 5.47 -0.40
N ILE A 70 -7.21 4.61 0.27
CA ILE A 70 -8.66 4.48 0.02
C ILE A 70 -9.37 5.81 0.30
N TRP A 71 -9.04 6.46 1.42
CA TRP A 71 -9.62 7.76 1.78
C TRP A 71 -9.26 8.84 0.76
N PHE A 72 -7.98 8.90 0.32
CA PHE A 72 -7.54 9.86 -0.69
C PHE A 72 -8.22 9.61 -2.05
N GLY A 73 -8.27 8.35 -2.49
CA GLY A 73 -8.93 7.97 -3.74
C GLY A 73 -10.44 8.24 -3.71
N ALA A 74 -11.12 7.95 -2.59
CA ALA A 74 -12.54 8.24 -2.42
C ALA A 74 -12.86 9.74 -2.48
N ARG A 75 -11.91 10.60 -2.09
CA ARG A 75 -11.98 12.07 -2.20
C ARG A 75 -11.51 12.61 -3.56
N GLY A 76 -11.11 11.75 -4.49
CA GLY A 76 -10.59 12.13 -5.81
C GLY A 76 -9.16 12.67 -5.78
N LEU A 77 -8.42 12.48 -4.69
CA LEU A 77 -7.04 12.90 -4.49
C LEU A 77 -6.06 11.83 -4.99
N TRP A 78 -6.17 11.44 -6.25
CA TRP A 78 -5.39 10.33 -6.84
C TRP A 78 -3.88 10.58 -6.87
N SER A 79 -3.46 11.84 -7.02
CA SER A 79 -2.05 12.24 -6.94
C SER A 79 -1.40 11.94 -5.59
N TRP A 80 -2.20 11.84 -4.51
CA TRP A 80 -1.78 11.44 -3.17
C TRP A 80 -2.04 9.96 -2.91
N ALA A 81 -3.16 9.43 -3.42
CA ALA A 81 -3.55 8.05 -3.21
C ALA A 81 -2.52 7.05 -3.76
N LEU A 82 -2.04 7.27 -4.99
CA LEU A 82 -1.12 6.32 -5.66
C LEU A 82 0.26 6.22 -4.99
N PRO A 83 0.97 7.33 -4.66
CA PRO A 83 2.23 7.22 -3.92
C PRO A 83 2.07 6.54 -2.56
N PHE A 84 1.01 6.86 -1.82
CA PHE A 84 0.75 6.21 -0.53
C PHE A 84 0.41 4.72 -0.69
N LEU A 85 -0.31 4.34 -1.75
CA LEU A 85 -0.58 2.94 -2.05
C LEU A 85 0.71 2.15 -2.26
N ILE A 86 1.66 2.70 -3.01
CA ILE A 86 2.95 2.04 -3.25
C ILE A 86 3.70 1.85 -1.93
N LEU A 87 3.76 2.89 -1.08
CA LEU A 87 4.44 2.80 0.21
C LEU A 87 3.78 1.79 1.15
N GLU A 88 2.45 1.75 1.21
CA GLU A 88 1.73 0.76 2.00
C GLU A 88 1.91 -0.66 1.45
N ALA A 89 1.86 -0.83 0.13
CA ALA A 89 2.10 -2.14 -0.49
C ALA A 89 3.49 -2.67 -0.15
N VAL A 90 4.53 -1.83 -0.19
CA VAL A 90 5.89 -2.20 0.24
C VAL A 90 5.91 -2.61 1.71
N GLY A 91 5.26 -1.84 2.60
CA GLY A 91 5.17 -2.18 4.01
C GLY A 91 4.48 -3.52 4.27
N PHE A 92 3.34 -3.77 3.62
CA PHE A 92 2.61 -5.03 3.72
C PHE A 92 3.41 -6.21 3.15
N VAL A 93 4.07 -6.03 2.01
CA VAL A 93 4.95 -7.06 1.42
C VAL A 93 6.08 -7.43 2.39
N GLN A 94 6.73 -6.44 3.01
CA GLN A 94 7.81 -6.71 3.96
C GLN A 94 7.30 -7.47 5.20
N ILE A 95 6.13 -7.10 5.75
CA ILE A 95 5.52 -7.83 6.86
C ILE A 95 5.20 -9.27 6.44
N ALA A 96 4.51 -9.44 5.32
CA ALA A 96 4.12 -10.76 4.84
C ALA A 96 5.34 -11.65 4.56
N ARG A 97 6.34 -11.09 3.87
CA ARG A 97 7.60 -11.79 3.57
C ARG A 97 8.38 -12.15 4.83
N GLY A 98 8.43 -11.24 5.80
CA GLY A 98 9.18 -11.47 7.04
C GLY A 98 8.51 -12.45 8.00
N LEU A 99 7.15 -12.54 7.99
CA LEU A 99 6.41 -13.45 8.88
C LEU A 99 6.06 -14.77 8.24
N PHE A 100 5.79 -14.80 6.94
CA PHE A 100 5.23 -15.96 6.24
C PHE A 100 6.04 -16.39 5.02
N GLY A 101 6.98 -15.55 4.54
CA GLY A 101 7.80 -15.85 3.38
C GLY A 101 8.86 -16.91 3.71
N ASP A 102 9.08 -17.85 2.78
CA ASP A 102 10.20 -18.76 2.83
C ASP A 102 11.45 -18.09 2.26
N LEU A 103 12.16 -17.34 3.12
CA LEU A 103 13.37 -16.58 2.75
C LEU A 103 14.53 -17.51 2.35
N ALA A 104 14.48 -18.78 2.72
CA ALA A 104 15.49 -19.78 2.41
C ALA A 104 15.17 -20.59 1.15
N ASN A 105 13.99 -20.43 0.54
CA ASN A 105 13.53 -21.27 -0.57
C ASN A 105 14.54 -21.35 -1.73
N ASP A 106 15.06 -20.21 -2.18
CA ASP A 106 16.02 -20.16 -3.29
C ASP A 106 17.32 -20.90 -2.94
N ALA A 107 17.80 -20.78 -1.70
CA ALA A 107 18.96 -21.50 -1.21
C ALA A 107 18.68 -23.00 -1.14
N MET A 108 17.49 -23.40 -0.70
CA MET A 108 17.08 -24.82 -0.64
C MET A 108 16.94 -25.43 -2.03
N MET A 109 16.41 -24.73 -3.00
CA MET A 109 16.36 -25.18 -4.39
C MET A 109 17.76 -25.36 -5.00
N ARG A 110 18.70 -24.46 -4.71
CA ARG A 110 20.10 -24.58 -5.12
C ARG A 110 20.77 -25.81 -4.47
N ILE A 111 20.51 -26.06 -3.18
CA ILE A 111 21.00 -27.27 -2.50
C ILE A 111 20.47 -28.50 -3.20
N ALA A 112 19.17 -28.60 -3.46
CA ALA A 112 18.56 -29.75 -4.12
C ALA A 112 19.19 -30.06 -5.50
N SER A 113 19.50 -29.01 -6.27
CA SER A 113 20.20 -29.14 -7.56
C SER A 113 21.62 -29.69 -7.42
N ILE A 114 22.37 -29.24 -6.39
CA ILE A 114 23.75 -29.68 -6.14
C ILE A 114 23.77 -31.08 -5.55
N GLU A 115 22.79 -31.46 -4.71
CA GLU A 115 22.70 -32.81 -4.11
C GLU A 115 22.59 -33.91 -5.17
N GLY A 116 21.84 -33.68 -6.25
CA GLY A 116 21.79 -34.61 -7.37
C GLY A 116 23.17 -34.85 -8.02
N THR A 117 23.96 -33.77 -8.17
CA THR A 117 25.32 -33.85 -8.70
C THR A 117 26.28 -34.54 -7.70
N LEU A 118 26.13 -34.24 -6.40
CA LEU A 118 26.94 -34.85 -5.34
C LEU A 118 26.72 -36.34 -5.26
N GLU A 119 25.48 -36.82 -5.36
CA GLU A 119 25.18 -38.26 -5.35
C GLU A 119 25.84 -38.97 -6.53
N LEU A 120 25.78 -38.38 -7.72
CA LEU A 120 26.47 -38.93 -8.90
C LEU A 120 27.98 -39.01 -8.70
N ARG A 121 28.62 -37.99 -8.11
CA ARG A 121 30.06 -37.95 -7.83
C ARG A 121 30.45 -38.92 -6.75
N ARG A 122 29.64 -39.15 -5.73
CA ARG A 122 29.86 -40.19 -4.70
C ARG A 122 29.82 -41.60 -5.31
N LYS A 123 28.86 -41.86 -6.21
CA LYS A 123 28.82 -43.16 -6.95
C LYS A 123 30.09 -43.36 -7.79
N GLN A 124 30.55 -42.31 -8.47
CA GLN A 124 31.78 -42.35 -9.27
C GLN A 124 33.03 -42.58 -8.39
N LEU A 125 33.09 -41.97 -7.23
CA LEU A 125 34.16 -42.16 -6.27
C LEU A 125 34.18 -43.61 -5.74
N ALA A 126 33.01 -44.17 -5.38
CA ALA A 126 32.89 -45.54 -4.96
C ALA A 126 33.39 -46.54 -6.03
N ALA A 127 32.95 -46.36 -7.28
CA ALA A 127 33.41 -47.20 -8.40
C ALA A 127 34.94 -47.07 -8.68
N ALA A 128 35.49 -45.85 -8.52
CA ALA A 128 36.92 -45.60 -8.66
C ALA A 128 37.73 -46.24 -7.54
N LEU A 129 37.22 -46.29 -6.30
CA LEU A 129 37.83 -47.02 -5.18
C LEU A 129 37.83 -48.50 -5.40
N GLU A 130 36.74 -49.11 -5.92
CA GLU A 130 36.67 -50.53 -6.21
C GLU A 130 37.64 -50.97 -7.34
N SER A 131 37.81 -50.10 -8.34
CA SER A 131 38.69 -50.33 -9.49
C SER A 131 40.14 -49.91 -9.28
N ASN A 132 40.49 -49.36 -8.12
CA ASN A 132 41.79 -48.75 -7.81
C ASN A 132 42.28 -47.77 -8.88
N SER A 133 41.35 -46.91 -9.35
CA SER A 133 41.58 -45.94 -10.41
C SER A 133 42.49 -44.78 -9.96
N ASP A 134 43.30 -44.28 -10.89
CA ASP A 134 44.10 -43.04 -10.74
C ASP A 134 43.28 -41.77 -10.51
N LYS A 135 41.96 -41.83 -10.74
CA LYS A 135 41.02 -40.73 -10.60
C LYS A 135 40.40 -40.55 -9.20
N ILE A 136 40.77 -41.39 -8.23
CA ILE A 136 40.23 -41.37 -6.85
C ILE A 136 40.36 -39.96 -6.25
N ASP A 137 41.54 -39.36 -6.30
CA ASP A 137 41.77 -38.04 -5.73
C ASP A 137 40.99 -36.91 -6.36
N VAL A 138 40.74 -37.00 -7.66
CA VAL A 138 39.91 -36.03 -8.39
C VAL A 138 38.45 -36.10 -7.94
N TYR A 139 37.90 -37.32 -7.86
CA TYR A 139 36.51 -37.47 -7.40
C TYR A 139 36.35 -37.12 -5.93
N ARG A 140 37.32 -37.46 -5.07
CA ARG A 140 37.32 -37.09 -3.65
C ARG A 140 37.26 -35.58 -3.46
N ARG A 141 38.19 -34.85 -4.11
CA ARG A 141 38.20 -33.37 -4.05
C ARG A 141 36.92 -32.76 -4.57
N THR A 142 36.34 -33.36 -5.62
CA THR A 142 35.06 -32.87 -6.17
C THR A 142 33.92 -33.04 -5.16
N VAL A 143 33.84 -34.22 -4.51
CA VAL A 143 32.85 -34.49 -3.46
C VAL A 143 33.01 -33.52 -2.29
N GLU A 144 34.25 -33.38 -1.76
CA GLU A 144 34.55 -32.45 -0.68
C GLU A 144 34.17 -30.99 -1.01
N SER A 145 34.48 -30.58 -2.24
CA SER A 145 34.11 -29.23 -2.70
C SER A 145 32.59 -29.00 -2.81
N LEU A 146 31.85 -30.01 -3.28
CA LEU A 146 30.38 -29.94 -3.35
C LEU A 146 29.74 -29.93 -1.96
N GLU A 147 30.27 -30.75 -1.05
CA GLU A 147 29.82 -30.80 0.36
C GLU A 147 30.08 -29.47 1.09
N ALA A 148 31.26 -28.89 0.90
CA ALA A 148 31.59 -27.57 1.43
C ALA A 148 30.67 -26.46 0.88
N ASN A 149 30.36 -26.53 -0.43
CA ASN A 149 29.43 -25.58 -1.08
C ASN A 149 28.01 -25.72 -0.50
N ILE A 150 27.47 -26.94 -0.36
CA ILE A 150 26.17 -27.19 0.29
C ILE A 150 26.18 -26.65 1.72
N GLY A 151 27.26 -26.86 2.49
CA GLY A 151 27.44 -26.35 3.84
C GLY A 151 27.34 -24.81 3.89
N GLY A 152 28.01 -24.13 2.95
CA GLY A 152 27.95 -22.68 2.81
C GLY A 152 26.55 -22.16 2.49
N ILE A 153 25.88 -22.76 1.48
CA ILE A 153 24.51 -22.37 1.11
C ILE A 153 23.52 -22.62 2.26
N ARG A 154 23.70 -23.70 3.02
CA ARG A 154 22.85 -24.01 4.20
C ARG A 154 23.03 -22.98 5.31
N ALA A 155 24.26 -22.53 5.56
CA ALA A 155 24.52 -21.47 6.53
C ALA A 155 23.91 -20.14 6.08
N GLU A 156 24.00 -19.81 4.78
CA GLU A 156 23.34 -18.64 4.18
C GLU A 156 21.82 -18.71 4.35
N ALA A 157 21.20 -19.86 4.07
CA ALA A 157 19.78 -20.09 4.24
C ALA A 157 19.32 -19.88 5.69
N GLN A 158 20.09 -20.36 6.66
CA GLN A 158 19.80 -20.16 8.08
C GLN A 158 19.90 -18.69 8.49
N ALA A 159 20.91 -17.97 7.99
CA ALA A 159 21.06 -16.55 8.24
C ALA A 159 19.85 -15.77 7.66
N MET A 160 19.48 -16.01 6.41
CA MET A 160 18.31 -15.39 5.79
C MET A 160 17.00 -15.68 6.55
N ALA A 161 16.79 -16.91 6.99
CA ALA A 161 15.61 -17.27 7.78
C ALA A 161 15.55 -16.50 9.10
N SER A 162 16.69 -16.21 9.72
CA SER A 162 16.77 -15.44 10.97
C SER A 162 16.48 -13.95 10.80
N GLU A 163 16.56 -13.41 9.59
CA GLU A 163 16.29 -12.00 9.28
C GLU A 163 14.80 -11.69 9.15
N GLY A 164 13.93 -12.70 9.01
CA GLY A 164 12.49 -12.53 8.84
C GLY A 164 11.84 -11.54 9.80
N PRO A 165 12.04 -11.66 11.13
CA PRO A 165 11.47 -10.72 12.09
C PRO A 165 11.90 -9.26 11.89
N MET A 166 13.16 -9.04 11.47
CA MET A 166 13.66 -7.68 11.20
C MET A 166 13.04 -7.09 9.93
N ILE A 167 12.85 -7.90 8.90
CA ILE A 167 12.15 -7.49 7.67
C ILE A 167 10.70 -7.11 8.00
N ALA A 168 9.99 -7.94 8.78
CA ALA A 168 8.63 -7.66 9.21
C ALA A 168 8.55 -6.39 10.06
N LEU A 169 9.46 -6.20 11.00
CA LEU A 169 9.53 -4.99 11.84
C LEU A 169 9.74 -3.73 10.99
N THR A 170 10.63 -3.79 10.00
CA THR A 170 10.88 -2.68 9.07
C THR A 170 9.61 -2.33 8.29
N GLY A 171 8.88 -3.33 7.79
CA GLY A 171 7.59 -3.13 7.13
C GLY A 171 6.55 -2.48 8.04
N PHE A 172 6.48 -2.91 9.29
CA PHE A 172 5.56 -2.35 10.28
C PHE A 172 5.87 -0.89 10.63
N ILE A 173 7.15 -0.56 10.84
CA ILE A 173 7.59 0.82 11.08
C ILE A 173 7.26 1.71 9.87
N LEU A 174 7.50 1.22 8.66
CA LEU A 174 7.15 1.94 7.43
C LEU A 174 5.64 2.22 7.37
N LEU A 175 4.79 1.23 7.65
CA LEU A 175 3.33 1.43 7.65
C LEU A 175 2.90 2.48 8.66
N ILE A 176 3.41 2.42 9.90
CA ILE A 176 3.09 3.44 10.92
C ILE A 176 3.50 4.84 10.45
N ALA A 177 4.71 4.99 9.93
CA ALA A 177 5.20 6.27 9.44
C ALA A 177 4.33 6.81 8.30
N VAL A 178 3.97 5.97 7.34
CA VAL A 178 3.09 6.34 6.22
C VAL A 178 1.70 6.74 6.72
N LYS A 179 1.10 5.99 7.65
CA LYS A 179 -0.20 6.31 8.25
C LYS A 179 -0.19 7.66 8.99
N LEU A 180 0.89 7.97 9.70
CA LEU A 180 1.05 9.27 10.36
C LEU A 180 1.15 10.41 9.34
N ILE A 181 1.97 10.24 8.29
CA ILE A 181 2.09 11.24 7.22
C ILE A 181 0.74 11.48 6.54
N GLN A 182 0.01 10.42 6.20
CA GLN A 182 -1.33 10.50 5.62
C GLN A 182 -2.29 11.30 6.51
N SER A 183 -2.28 11.03 7.82
CA SER A 183 -3.12 11.75 8.78
C SER A 183 -2.83 13.25 8.80
N ILE A 184 -1.56 13.64 8.67
CA ILE A 184 -1.11 15.02 8.78
C ILE A 184 -1.38 15.82 7.49
N VAL A 185 -1.16 15.20 6.32
CA VAL A 185 -1.28 15.92 5.03
C VAL A 185 -2.70 15.93 4.48
N ALA A 186 -3.59 15.06 4.97
CA ALA A 186 -4.90 14.83 4.40
C ALA A 186 -5.78 16.09 4.28
N ASN A 187 -5.87 16.87 5.36
CA ASN A 187 -6.71 18.07 5.34
C ASN A 187 -6.12 19.16 4.46
N TRP A 188 -4.79 19.28 4.40
CA TRP A 188 -4.12 20.21 3.52
C TRP A 188 -4.35 19.85 2.04
N ALA A 189 -4.21 18.58 1.69
CA ALA A 189 -4.50 18.10 0.34
C ALA A 189 -5.99 18.30 -0.03
N LEU A 190 -6.89 18.10 0.92
CA LEU A 190 -8.34 18.29 0.70
C LEU A 190 -8.72 19.76 0.59
N GLU A 191 -8.06 20.65 1.32
CA GLU A 191 -8.25 22.09 1.22
C GLU A 191 -7.79 22.62 -0.15
N GLY A 192 -6.67 22.15 -0.68
CA GLY A 192 -6.24 22.44 -2.04
C GLY A 192 -7.30 22.02 -3.06
N ARG A 193 -7.88 20.83 -2.92
CA ARG A 193 -8.98 20.36 -3.76
C ARG A 193 -10.26 21.20 -3.62
N PHE A 194 -10.55 21.69 -2.43
CA PHE A 194 -11.66 22.60 -2.19
C PHE A 194 -11.47 23.94 -2.93
N SER A 195 -10.25 24.46 -2.91
CA SER A 195 -9.90 25.69 -3.65
C SER A 195 -10.04 25.50 -5.17
N GLU A 196 -9.66 24.33 -5.72
CA GLU A 196 -9.91 23.98 -7.11
C GLU A 196 -11.40 23.90 -7.42
N TRP A 197 -12.20 23.27 -6.54
CA TRP A 197 -13.65 23.14 -6.68
C TRP A 197 -14.37 24.49 -6.67
N LEU A 198 -13.89 25.47 -5.91
CA LEU A 198 -14.45 26.83 -5.92
C LEU A 198 -14.24 27.53 -7.26
N SER A 199 -13.17 27.22 -7.98
CA SER A 199 -12.84 27.80 -9.29
C SER A 199 -13.47 27.04 -10.46
N ASP A 200 -13.68 25.73 -10.29
CA ASP A 200 -14.23 24.83 -11.30
C ASP A 200 -15.35 23.96 -10.70
N GLY A 201 -16.59 24.35 -10.92
CA GLY A 201 -17.77 23.65 -10.41
C GLY A 201 -17.99 22.25 -10.98
N GLU A 202 -17.25 21.84 -12.03
CA GLU A 202 -17.31 20.47 -12.56
C GLU A 202 -16.53 19.48 -11.71
N ILE A 203 -15.63 19.96 -10.85
CA ILE A 203 -14.88 19.12 -9.91
C ILE A 203 -15.85 18.49 -8.92
N ARG A 204 -15.82 17.17 -8.84
CA ARG A 204 -16.72 16.43 -7.95
C ARG A 204 -16.41 16.69 -6.48
N SER A 205 -17.46 16.92 -5.72
CA SER A 205 -17.43 17.14 -4.27
C SER A 205 -17.85 15.90 -3.48
N GLY A 206 -17.45 15.84 -2.22
CA GLY A 206 -17.85 14.77 -1.29
C GLY A 206 -17.07 13.46 -1.45
N MET A 207 -17.69 12.39 -0.98
CA MET A 207 -17.22 11.00 -1.10
C MET A 207 -18.35 10.15 -1.72
N PRO A 208 -18.52 10.14 -3.04
CA PRO A 208 -19.55 9.32 -3.67
C PRO A 208 -19.24 7.83 -3.43
N LEU A 209 -20.29 7.04 -3.15
CA LEU A 209 -20.16 5.61 -2.84
C LEU A 209 -19.40 4.85 -3.94
N SER A 210 -19.65 5.19 -5.20
CA SER A 210 -18.94 4.59 -6.33
C SER A 210 -17.42 4.78 -6.27
N HIS A 211 -16.94 5.97 -5.85
CA HIS A 211 -15.52 6.23 -5.68
C HIS A 211 -14.94 5.48 -4.48
N MET A 212 -15.69 5.38 -3.38
CA MET A 212 -15.27 4.60 -2.22
C MET A 212 -15.10 3.13 -2.59
N VAL A 213 -16.11 2.54 -3.25
CA VAL A 213 -16.06 1.13 -3.68
C VAL A 213 -14.91 0.92 -4.67
N PHE A 214 -14.81 1.77 -5.71
CA PHE A 214 -13.74 1.66 -6.69
C PHE A 214 -12.36 1.76 -6.05
N SER A 215 -12.13 2.78 -5.21
CA SER A 215 -10.85 2.96 -4.51
C SER A 215 -10.53 1.76 -3.62
N SER A 216 -11.50 1.25 -2.87
CA SER A 216 -11.29 0.10 -1.98
C SER A 216 -10.91 -1.15 -2.78
N VAL A 217 -11.68 -1.50 -3.80
CA VAL A 217 -11.42 -2.68 -4.64
C VAL A 217 -10.08 -2.56 -5.34
N PHE A 218 -9.80 -1.40 -5.95
CA PHE A 218 -8.53 -1.14 -6.64
C PHE A 218 -7.33 -1.31 -5.70
N MET A 219 -7.38 -0.67 -4.50
CA MET A 219 -6.30 -0.75 -3.52
C MET A 219 -6.07 -2.17 -3.01
N VAL A 220 -7.16 -2.90 -2.71
CA VAL A 220 -7.08 -4.29 -2.26
C VAL A 220 -6.45 -5.18 -3.32
N ILE A 221 -6.87 -5.07 -4.58
CA ILE A 221 -6.29 -5.86 -5.68
C ILE A 221 -4.78 -5.60 -5.78
N ILE A 222 -4.35 -4.34 -5.81
CA ILE A 222 -2.93 -3.99 -5.94
C ILE A 222 -2.11 -4.54 -4.77
N VAL A 223 -2.57 -4.29 -3.53
CA VAL A 223 -1.83 -4.74 -2.33
C VAL A 223 -1.79 -6.26 -2.26
N SER A 224 -2.92 -6.94 -2.47
CA SER A 224 -2.98 -8.40 -2.42
C SER A 224 -2.11 -9.05 -3.51
N THR A 225 -2.14 -8.51 -4.73
CA THR A 225 -1.30 -8.99 -5.83
C THR A 225 0.18 -8.81 -5.50
N ALA A 226 0.57 -7.64 -4.98
CA ALA A 226 1.95 -7.40 -4.57
C ALA A 226 2.38 -8.34 -3.43
N MET A 227 1.52 -8.51 -2.41
CA MET A 227 1.81 -9.44 -1.29
C MET A 227 2.01 -10.87 -1.78
N VAL A 228 1.10 -11.39 -2.60
CA VAL A 228 1.20 -12.77 -3.12
C VAL A 228 2.45 -12.92 -4.00
N HIS A 229 2.68 -11.99 -4.91
CA HIS A 229 3.82 -12.07 -5.83
C HIS A 229 5.17 -12.06 -5.12
N TYR A 230 5.36 -11.17 -4.15
CA TYR A 230 6.65 -10.98 -3.49
C TYR A 230 6.86 -11.84 -2.24
N SER A 231 5.78 -12.28 -1.58
CA SER A 231 5.90 -13.12 -0.38
C SER A 231 5.98 -14.60 -0.70
N PHE A 232 5.38 -15.01 -1.81
CA PHE A 232 5.30 -16.41 -2.22
C PHE A 232 5.73 -16.55 -3.70
N PRO A 233 7.04 -16.44 -4.00
CA PRO A 233 7.54 -16.61 -5.35
C PRO A 233 7.15 -17.99 -5.88
N GLY A 234 6.50 -18.04 -7.03
CA GLY A 234 5.97 -19.27 -7.65
C GLY A 234 4.50 -19.56 -7.35
N SER A 235 3.82 -18.85 -6.43
CA SER A 235 2.40 -19.07 -6.16
C SER A 235 1.49 -18.72 -7.34
N PHE A 236 1.92 -17.85 -8.24
CA PHE A 236 1.21 -17.62 -9.50
C PHE A 236 1.24 -18.80 -10.46
N SER A 237 2.18 -19.74 -10.31
CA SER A 237 2.19 -20.98 -11.09
C SER A 237 1.07 -21.94 -10.70
N VAL A 238 0.46 -21.76 -9.53
CA VAL A 238 -0.67 -22.60 -9.03
C VAL A 238 -2.02 -22.05 -9.49
N LEU A 239 -2.14 -20.73 -9.70
CA LEU A 239 -3.38 -20.07 -10.16
C LEU A 239 -3.63 -20.25 -11.68
N GLY A 240 -2.73 -20.80 -12.40
CA GLY A 240 -2.83 -21.22 -13.78
C GLY A 240 -1.45 -21.71 -14.21
N SER A 241 -1.35 -22.97 -14.53
CA SER A 241 -0.25 -23.43 -15.35
C SER A 241 -0.34 -22.64 -16.65
N PHE A 242 0.26 -21.43 -16.67
CA PHE A 242 0.62 -20.83 -17.93
C PHE A 242 1.46 -21.89 -18.64
N PRO A 243 1.09 -22.32 -19.85
CA PRO A 243 1.96 -23.19 -20.61
C PRO A 243 3.32 -22.50 -20.63
N THR A 244 4.31 -23.14 -20.03
CA THR A 244 5.70 -22.72 -20.13
C THR A 244 6.16 -23.03 -21.57
N ASP A 245 5.57 -22.31 -22.51
CA ASP A 245 6.13 -22.20 -23.83
C ASP A 245 7.36 -21.30 -23.69
N PRO A 246 8.58 -21.82 -23.94
CA PRO A 246 9.81 -21.04 -23.79
C PRO A 246 9.86 -19.79 -24.67
N ASP A 247 8.92 -19.65 -25.61
CA ASP A 247 8.77 -18.50 -26.49
C ASP A 247 7.79 -17.44 -25.96
N ILE A 248 7.10 -17.68 -24.83
CA ILE A 248 6.35 -16.62 -24.15
C ILE A 248 7.37 -15.75 -23.42
N ARG A 249 7.92 -14.78 -24.15
CA ARG A 249 8.48 -13.56 -23.57
C ARG A 249 7.50 -13.09 -22.51
N LEU A 250 8.02 -12.72 -21.32
CA LEU A 250 7.30 -11.96 -20.31
C LEU A 250 6.29 -11.07 -21.04
N VAL A 251 5.02 -11.46 -21.00
CA VAL A 251 3.95 -10.62 -21.53
C VAL A 251 4.03 -9.39 -20.68
N SER A 252 4.73 -8.38 -21.21
CA SER A 252 4.53 -7.04 -20.72
C SER A 252 3.02 -6.86 -20.75
N ILE A 253 2.43 -6.45 -19.63
CA ILE A 253 1.01 -6.09 -19.60
C ILE A 253 0.90 -4.79 -20.39
N ASP A 254 1.11 -4.90 -21.70
CA ASP A 254 1.10 -3.77 -22.63
C ASP A 254 -0.32 -3.39 -23.04
N SER A 255 -1.32 -4.14 -22.55
CA SER A 255 -2.70 -3.77 -22.80
C SER A 255 -3.60 -4.05 -21.58
N VAL A 256 -4.41 -3.07 -21.24
CA VAL A 256 -5.54 -3.18 -20.34
C VAL A 256 -6.44 -4.38 -20.68
N GLU A 257 -6.48 -4.76 -21.95
CA GLU A 257 -7.22 -5.89 -22.50
C GLU A 257 -6.67 -7.26 -22.03
N ALA A 258 -5.34 -7.43 -21.96
CA ALA A 258 -4.72 -8.65 -21.42
C ALA A 258 -5.02 -8.82 -19.92
N PHE A 259 -5.06 -7.72 -19.17
CA PHE A 259 -5.48 -7.72 -17.76
C PHE A 259 -6.96 -8.12 -17.59
N PHE A 260 -7.85 -7.56 -18.41
CA PHE A 260 -9.28 -7.91 -18.36
C PHE A 260 -9.53 -9.37 -18.78
N ASN A 261 -8.87 -9.86 -19.80
CA ASN A 261 -8.98 -11.25 -20.21
C ASN A 261 -8.47 -12.22 -19.13
N TRP A 262 -7.37 -11.88 -18.46
CA TRP A 262 -6.88 -12.63 -17.30
C TRP A 262 -7.90 -12.60 -16.13
N ALA A 263 -8.46 -11.44 -15.81
CA ALA A 263 -9.45 -11.26 -14.74
C ALA A 263 -10.76 -12.04 -15.03
N VAL A 264 -11.16 -12.12 -16.29
CA VAL A 264 -12.35 -12.89 -16.71
C VAL A 264 -12.08 -14.41 -16.62
N LEU A 265 -10.90 -14.87 -16.98
CA LEU A 265 -10.52 -16.29 -16.89
C LEU A 265 -10.34 -16.78 -15.45
N ASN A 266 -10.05 -15.91 -14.52
CA ASN A 266 -9.86 -16.23 -13.10
C ASN A 266 -10.95 -15.59 -12.20
N GLY A 267 -12.07 -15.19 -12.80
CA GLY A 267 -13.12 -14.40 -12.15
C GLY A 267 -13.69 -15.03 -10.89
N ASP A 268 -13.87 -16.34 -10.86
CA ASP A 268 -14.45 -17.03 -9.72
C ASP A 268 -13.54 -17.00 -8.49
N ALA A 269 -12.25 -17.30 -8.65
CA ALA A 269 -11.29 -17.24 -7.54
C ALA A 269 -11.04 -15.80 -7.06
N LEU A 270 -11.04 -14.82 -7.98
CA LEU A 270 -10.94 -13.41 -7.64
C LEU A 270 -12.20 -12.91 -6.93
N PHE A 271 -13.38 -13.35 -7.38
CA PHE A 271 -14.67 -13.00 -6.77
C PHE A 271 -14.79 -13.57 -5.36
N ASP A 272 -14.37 -14.81 -5.13
CA ASP A 272 -14.36 -15.45 -3.81
C ASP A 272 -13.40 -14.74 -2.86
N ALA A 273 -12.21 -14.37 -3.31
CA ALA A 273 -11.24 -13.62 -2.51
C ALA A 273 -11.75 -12.22 -2.16
N ILE A 274 -12.37 -11.51 -3.11
CA ILE A 274 -12.98 -10.20 -2.89
C ILE A 274 -14.17 -10.32 -1.94
N THR A 275 -15.02 -11.32 -2.12
CA THR A 275 -16.21 -11.53 -1.28
C THR A 275 -15.82 -11.87 0.16
N TYR A 276 -14.82 -12.73 0.33
CA TYR A 276 -14.25 -13.03 1.65
C TYR A 276 -13.69 -11.77 2.33
N PHE A 277 -12.91 -10.97 1.59
CA PHE A 277 -12.34 -9.73 2.14
C PHE A 277 -13.41 -8.69 2.48
N ILE A 278 -14.42 -8.49 1.62
CA ILE A 278 -15.56 -7.60 1.90
C ILE A 278 -16.29 -8.04 3.17
N ARG A 279 -16.49 -9.34 3.35
CA ARG A 279 -17.11 -9.88 4.56
C ARG A 279 -16.29 -9.57 5.80
N VAL A 280 -14.96 -9.80 5.77
CA VAL A 280 -14.05 -9.48 6.88
C VAL A 280 -14.08 -7.97 7.21
N VAL A 281 -14.08 -7.11 6.19
CA VAL A 281 -14.17 -5.65 6.40
C VAL A 281 -15.53 -5.25 6.99
N LEU A 282 -16.63 -5.82 6.50
CA LEU A 282 -17.97 -5.55 7.02
C LEU A 282 -18.12 -6.03 8.46
N ASP A 283 -17.67 -7.24 8.78
CA ASP A 283 -17.69 -7.80 10.14
C ASP A 283 -16.84 -6.94 11.10
N THR A 284 -15.69 -6.42 10.62
CA THR A 284 -14.85 -5.51 11.40
C THR A 284 -15.50 -4.15 11.61
N LEU A 285 -16.17 -3.61 10.59
CA LEU A 285 -16.93 -2.35 10.70
C LEU A 285 -18.13 -2.50 11.62
N GLU A 286 -18.87 -3.62 11.57
CA GLU A 286 -19.98 -3.90 12.46
C GLU A 286 -19.54 -3.95 13.93
N LEU A 287 -18.39 -4.56 14.22
CA LEU A 287 -17.77 -4.56 15.55
C LEU A 287 -17.39 -3.15 16.06
N VAL A 288 -17.01 -2.24 15.16
CA VAL A 288 -16.62 -0.87 15.51
C VAL A 288 -17.80 0.08 15.66
N PHE A 289 -18.92 -0.18 14.96
CA PHE A 289 -20.10 0.69 14.97
C PHE A 289 -21.23 0.24 15.90
N VAL A 290 -21.18 -1.00 16.42
CA VAL A 290 -22.18 -1.56 17.36
C VAL A 290 -21.66 -1.53 18.81
N SER A 291 -20.39 -1.21 19.03
CA SER A 291 -19.79 -0.93 20.34
C SER A 291 -19.77 0.57 20.63
#